data_e53ab0b059f6d65d7d01ab42fa95dde4
#
_entry.id   e53ab0b059f6d65d7d01ab42fa95dde4
#
_cell.length_a   1.000
_cell.length_b   1.000
_cell.length_c   1.000
_cell.angle_alpha   90.00
_cell.angle_beta   90.00
_cell.angle_gamma   90.00
#
_symmetry.space_group_name_H-M   'P 1'
#
loop_
_entity.id
_entity.type
_entity.pdbx_description
1 polymer ?
#
loop_
_entity_poly.entity_id
_entity_poly.type
_entity_poly.pdbx_seq_one_letter_code
_entity_poly.pdbx_strand_id
1 'polypeptide(L)'
;MEYISTRSSLKPVSSAKAILTGLAEDGGLYLPKSIPQVTPEDIKKMAQMDYCGRAEFILSLFLTDYSADDISCCVKGAYNSAKFDSPKMAPTVKLENGLYVLELWHGPTCAFKDMA
;
A
#
# COMPACT_ATOMS: atom_id res chain seq x y z
N MET A 1 -12.86 4.00 -6.49
CA MET A 1 -11.69 4.36 -7.36
C MET A 1 -11.78 3.54 -8.64
N GLU A 2 -11.57 4.16 -9.80
CA GLU A 2 -11.45 3.46 -11.07
C GLU A 2 -9.98 3.29 -11.44
N TYR A 3 -9.67 2.16 -12.09
CA TYR A 3 -8.34 1.83 -12.57
C TYR A 3 -8.34 1.71 -14.09
N ILE A 4 -7.32 2.24 -14.73
CA ILE A 4 -7.15 2.26 -16.18
C ILE A 4 -5.85 1.57 -16.58
N SER A 5 -5.82 0.95 -17.78
CA SER A 5 -4.58 0.39 -18.31
C SER A 5 -3.64 1.51 -18.80
N THR A 6 -2.34 1.32 -18.62
CA THR A 6 -1.29 2.21 -19.16
C THR A 6 -1.26 2.26 -20.68
N ARG A 7 -1.83 1.27 -21.36
CA ARG A 7 -1.94 1.20 -22.84
C ARG A 7 -3.31 1.63 -23.37
N SER A 8 -4.21 1.81 -22.53
CA SER A 8 -5.56 2.29 -22.46
C SER A 8 -6.39 2.54 -23.71
N SER A 9 -6.93 1.49 -24.21
CA SER A 9 -8.21 1.55 -24.91
C SER A 9 -9.32 0.79 -24.16
N LEU A 10 -9.00 0.19 -23.02
CA LEU A 10 -9.93 -0.61 -22.22
C LEU A 10 -10.81 0.27 -21.32
N LYS A 11 -12.01 -0.22 -21.00
CA LYS A 11 -12.88 0.43 -20.02
C LYS A 11 -12.22 0.38 -18.63
N PRO A 12 -12.41 1.43 -17.81
CA PRO A 12 -11.97 1.40 -16.42
C PRO A 12 -12.55 0.23 -15.64
N VAL A 13 -11.80 -0.28 -14.69
CA VAL A 13 -12.20 -1.39 -13.81
C VAL A 13 -12.13 -0.98 -12.34
N SER A 14 -12.76 -1.76 -11.46
CA SER A 14 -12.65 -1.59 -10.01
C SER A 14 -11.28 -2.00 -9.49
N SER A 15 -10.91 -1.61 -8.27
CA SER A 15 -9.65 -2.02 -7.65
C SER A 15 -9.59 -3.54 -7.46
N ALA A 16 -10.67 -4.16 -7.02
CA ALA A 16 -10.76 -5.62 -6.88
C ALA A 16 -10.51 -6.35 -8.22
N LYS A 17 -11.11 -5.85 -9.31
CA LYS A 17 -10.90 -6.41 -10.64
C LYS A 17 -9.47 -6.22 -11.13
N ALA A 18 -8.88 -5.05 -10.89
CA ALA A 18 -7.48 -4.77 -11.25
C ALA A 18 -6.51 -5.71 -10.53
N ILE A 19 -6.69 -5.91 -9.22
CA ILE A 19 -5.88 -6.82 -8.41
C ILE A 19 -6.02 -8.26 -8.90
N LEU A 20 -7.25 -8.72 -9.10
CA LEU A 20 -7.54 -10.10 -9.52
C LEU A 20 -6.98 -10.41 -10.92
N THR A 21 -7.01 -9.43 -11.82
CA THR A 21 -6.54 -9.60 -13.20
C THR A 21 -5.01 -9.51 -13.30
N GLY A 22 -4.38 -8.67 -12.49
CA GLY A 22 -2.94 -8.39 -12.55
C GLY A 22 -2.59 -7.53 -13.77
N LEU A 23 -2.18 -8.13 -14.88
CA LEU A 23 -1.96 -7.42 -16.14
C LEU A 23 -3.28 -7.19 -16.88
N ALA A 24 -3.45 -6.01 -17.46
CA ALA A 24 -4.59 -5.71 -18.31
C ALA A 24 -4.54 -6.54 -19.62
N GLU A 25 -5.71 -6.78 -20.24
CA GLU A 25 -5.84 -7.59 -21.44
C GLU A 25 -5.01 -7.06 -22.63
N ASP A 26 -4.74 -5.75 -22.66
CA ASP A 26 -3.86 -5.10 -23.65
C ASP A 26 -2.37 -5.18 -23.30
N GLY A 27 -2.01 -5.90 -22.23
CA GLY A 27 -0.64 -6.05 -21.72
C GLY A 27 -0.13 -4.81 -20.97
N GLY A 28 -1.00 -3.85 -20.64
CA GLY A 28 -0.69 -2.69 -19.80
C GLY A 28 -0.76 -3.03 -18.31
N LEU A 29 -0.28 -2.10 -17.49
CA LEU A 29 -0.44 -2.11 -16.04
C LEU A 29 -1.69 -1.32 -15.66
N TYR A 30 -2.37 -1.75 -14.59
CA TYR A 30 -3.46 -0.96 -14.04
C TYR A 30 -2.92 0.17 -13.16
N LEU A 31 -3.37 1.39 -13.42
CA LEU A 31 -3.10 2.57 -12.61
C LEU A 31 -4.43 3.17 -12.11
N PRO A 32 -4.46 3.76 -10.92
CA PRO A 32 -5.62 4.52 -10.50
C PRO A 32 -5.84 5.71 -11.47
N LYS A 33 -7.07 5.94 -11.85
CA LYS A 33 -7.46 7.02 -12.78
C LYS A 33 -7.13 8.41 -12.23
N SER A 34 -7.07 8.53 -10.91
CA SER A 34 -6.65 9.74 -10.19
C SER A 34 -5.89 9.37 -8.93
N ILE A 35 -4.92 10.19 -8.54
CA ILE A 35 -4.19 10.01 -7.29
C ILE A 35 -4.93 10.78 -6.20
N PRO A 36 -5.38 10.10 -5.12
CA PRO A 36 -5.99 10.77 -3.98
C PRO A 36 -5.05 11.81 -3.35
N GLN A 37 -5.60 12.91 -2.92
CA GLN A 37 -4.83 13.94 -2.22
C GLN A 37 -4.82 13.66 -0.72
N VAL A 38 -3.64 13.70 -0.12
CA VAL A 38 -3.42 13.60 1.33
C VAL A 38 -3.09 14.99 1.85
N THR A 39 -3.85 15.43 2.85
CA THR A 39 -3.67 16.77 3.44
C THR A 39 -2.56 16.77 4.51
N PRO A 40 -2.00 17.95 4.89
CA PRO A 40 -1.08 18.06 6.02
C PRO A 40 -1.68 17.54 7.33
N GLU A 41 -2.99 17.68 7.52
CA GLU A 41 -3.74 17.16 8.67
C GLU A 41 -3.77 15.64 8.67
N ASP A 42 -3.94 15.01 7.51
CA ASP A 42 -3.89 13.55 7.37
C ASP A 42 -2.49 13.02 7.69
N ILE A 43 -1.43 13.71 7.24
CA ILE A 43 -0.05 13.36 7.57
C ILE A 43 0.18 13.42 9.08
N LYS A 44 -0.32 14.47 9.76
CA LYS A 44 -0.24 14.59 11.23
C LYS A 44 -0.97 13.45 11.94
N LYS A 45 -2.15 13.05 11.45
CA LYS A 45 -2.89 11.89 11.98
C LYS A 45 -2.11 10.59 11.78
N MET A 46 -1.61 10.34 10.57
CA MET A 46 -0.81 9.14 10.26
C MET A 46 0.47 9.06 11.09
N ALA A 47 1.07 10.19 11.46
CA ALA A 47 2.25 10.21 12.32
C ALA A 47 1.98 9.63 13.73
N GLN A 48 0.74 9.61 14.19
CA GLN A 48 0.32 9.05 15.47
C GLN A 48 -0.16 7.59 15.37
N MET A 49 -0.28 7.04 14.16
CA MET A 49 -0.72 5.68 13.90
C MET A 49 0.47 4.72 13.90
N ASP A 50 0.20 3.45 14.20
CA ASP A 50 1.11 2.35 13.91
C ASP A 50 1.18 2.07 12.40
N TYR A 51 1.94 1.05 12.01
CA TYR A 51 2.08 0.70 10.60
C TYR A 51 0.74 0.25 9.99
N CYS A 52 -0.01 -0.59 10.69
CA CYS A 52 -1.31 -1.09 10.21
C CYS A 52 -2.31 0.05 10.02
N GLY A 53 -2.43 0.97 10.98
CA GLY A 53 -3.32 2.12 10.84
C GLY A 53 -2.98 3.02 9.65
N ARG A 54 -1.68 3.24 9.38
CA ARG A 54 -1.23 3.97 8.18
C ARG A 54 -1.57 3.22 6.90
N ALA A 55 -1.35 1.90 6.88
CA ALA A 55 -1.68 1.05 5.74
C ALA A 55 -3.19 1.05 5.47
N GLU A 56 -4.03 0.88 6.49
CA GLU A 56 -5.50 0.95 6.38
C GLU A 56 -5.93 2.31 5.81
N PHE A 57 -5.38 3.40 6.33
CA PHE A 57 -5.70 4.74 5.84
C PHE A 57 -5.36 4.91 4.36
N ILE A 58 -4.13 4.58 3.96
CA ILE A 58 -3.69 4.74 2.57
C ILE A 58 -4.48 3.80 1.64
N LEU A 59 -4.62 2.53 1.98
CA LEU A 59 -5.34 1.57 1.15
C LEU A 59 -6.80 1.94 0.96
N SER A 60 -7.47 2.50 1.97
CA SER A 60 -8.87 2.96 1.84
C SER A 60 -9.07 4.05 0.78
N LEU A 61 -8.05 4.86 0.51
CA LEU A 61 -8.10 5.89 -0.53
C LEU A 61 -8.09 5.29 -1.95
N PHE A 62 -7.47 4.13 -2.11
CA PHE A 62 -7.30 3.46 -3.40
C PHE A 62 -8.29 2.32 -3.62
N LEU A 63 -8.60 1.54 -2.58
CA LEU A 63 -9.44 0.35 -2.64
C LEU A 63 -10.89 0.66 -2.25
N THR A 64 -11.52 1.61 -2.93
CA THR A 64 -12.83 2.17 -2.54
C THR A 64 -14.01 1.21 -2.73
N ASP A 65 -13.81 0.06 -3.35
CA ASP A 65 -14.78 -1.03 -3.52
C ASP A 65 -14.61 -2.16 -2.48
N TYR A 66 -13.66 -2.01 -1.54
CA TYR A 66 -13.53 -2.86 -0.36
C TYR A 66 -14.17 -2.20 0.86
N SER A 67 -14.74 -2.99 1.75
CA SER A 67 -15.19 -2.48 3.05
C SER A 67 -14.00 -2.16 3.97
N ALA A 68 -14.23 -1.34 4.99
CA ALA A 68 -13.21 -1.05 5.99
C ALA A 68 -12.75 -2.33 6.73
N ASP A 69 -13.67 -3.25 6.98
CA ASP A 69 -13.38 -4.52 7.63
C ASP A 69 -12.52 -5.43 6.74
N ASP A 70 -12.78 -5.47 5.43
CA ASP A 70 -11.95 -6.22 4.48
C ASP A 70 -10.52 -5.67 4.44
N ILE A 71 -10.37 -4.35 4.33
CA ILE A 71 -9.06 -3.69 4.35
C ILE A 71 -8.33 -3.99 5.66
N SER A 72 -9.00 -3.84 6.80
CA SER A 72 -8.42 -4.13 8.12
C SER A 72 -8.00 -5.60 8.25
N CYS A 73 -8.82 -6.52 7.79
CA CYS A 73 -8.50 -7.96 7.78
C CYS A 73 -7.25 -8.24 6.94
N CYS A 74 -7.17 -7.70 5.71
CA CYS A 74 -6.03 -7.87 4.83
C CYS A 74 -4.76 -7.26 5.43
N VAL A 75 -4.83 -6.03 5.95
CA VAL A 75 -3.69 -5.34 6.56
C VAL A 75 -3.14 -6.10 7.76
N LYS A 76 -3.99 -6.50 8.70
CA LYS A 76 -3.58 -7.28 9.89
C LYS A 76 -3.06 -8.68 9.52
N GLY A 77 -3.62 -9.28 8.47
CA GLY A 77 -3.15 -10.55 7.93
C GLY A 77 -1.78 -10.43 7.25
N ALA A 78 -1.49 -9.30 6.61
CA ALA A 78 -0.21 -9.05 5.94
C ALA A 78 0.88 -8.58 6.92
N TYR A 79 0.59 -7.57 7.74
CA TYR A 79 1.57 -6.87 8.58
C TYR A 79 1.38 -7.24 10.06
N ASN A 80 2.13 -8.22 10.53
CA ASN A 80 2.09 -8.69 11.91
C ASN A 80 3.42 -9.28 12.36
N SER A 81 3.58 -9.49 13.66
CA SER A 81 4.81 -9.99 14.28
C SER A 81 5.15 -11.45 13.95
N ALA A 82 4.24 -12.22 13.36
CA ALA A 82 4.54 -13.57 12.88
C ALA A 82 5.24 -13.56 11.52
N LYS A 83 5.11 -12.45 10.77
CA LYS A 83 5.70 -12.29 9.44
C LYS A 83 6.86 -11.30 9.41
N PHE A 84 6.85 -10.30 10.26
CA PHE A 84 7.88 -9.27 10.31
C PHE A 84 8.64 -9.33 11.62
N ASP A 85 9.97 -9.28 11.56
CA ASP A 85 10.86 -9.30 12.73
C ASP A 85 11.01 -7.93 13.41
N SER A 86 10.50 -6.86 12.75
CA SER A 86 10.44 -5.51 13.31
C SER A 86 8.99 -5.10 13.61
N PRO A 87 8.68 -4.57 14.81
CA PRO A 87 7.34 -4.06 15.12
C PRO A 87 6.95 -2.83 14.29
N LYS A 88 7.93 -2.17 13.67
CA LYS A 88 7.71 -1.03 12.75
C LYS A 88 7.48 -1.47 11.31
N MET A 89 7.57 -2.75 10.99
CA MET A 89 7.52 -3.37 9.66
C MET A 89 8.61 -2.81 8.72
N ALA A 90 8.61 -1.51 8.46
CA ALA A 90 9.61 -0.79 7.67
C ALA A 90 10.21 0.36 8.50
N PRO A 91 11.15 0.09 9.40
CA PRO A 91 11.78 1.13 10.22
C PRO A 91 12.65 2.05 9.38
N THR A 92 12.69 3.33 9.78
CA THR A 92 13.66 4.28 9.25
C THR A 92 14.79 4.45 10.26
N VAL A 93 16.00 4.15 9.86
CA VAL A 93 17.22 4.26 10.68
C VAL A 93 17.99 5.51 10.25
N LYS A 94 18.33 6.33 11.23
CA LYS A 94 19.20 7.48 11.02
C LYS A 94 20.67 7.04 11.07
N LEU A 95 21.39 7.33 10.02
CA LEU A 95 22.83 7.19 9.95
C LEU A 95 23.52 8.53 10.26
N GLU A 96 24.84 8.56 10.13
CA GLU A 96 25.63 9.79 10.28
C GLU A 96 25.30 10.84 9.19
N ASN A 97 25.61 12.10 9.48
CA ASN A 97 25.47 13.21 8.51
C ASN A 97 24.04 13.46 7.98
N GLY A 98 23.01 13.09 8.76
CA GLY A 98 21.63 13.35 8.38
C GLY A 98 21.07 12.41 7.31
N LEU A 99 21.79 11.34 6.97
CA LEU A 99 21.31 10.27 6.09
C LEU A 99 20.31 9.39 6.86
N TYR A 100 19.25 8.97 6.17
CA TYR A 100 18.25 8.03 6.68
C TYR A 100 18.13 6.85 5.71
N VAL A 101 17.99 5.66 6.26
CA VAL A 101 17.74 4.42 5.51
C VAL A 101 16.39 3.87 5.90
N LEU A 102 15.53 3.65 4.90
CA LEU A 102 14.29 2.91 5.06
C LEU A 102 14.59 1.43 4.84
N GLU A 103 14.43 0.65 5.91
CA GLU A 103 14.74 -0.79 5.88
C GLU A 103 13.51 -1.57 5.41
N LEU A 104 13.63 -2.27 4.29
CA LEU A 104 12.52 -3.00 3.65
C LEU A 104 12.70 -4.53 3.66
N TRP A 105 13.64 -5.03 4.46
CA TRP A 105 13.98 -6.46 4.50
C TRP A 105 13.43 -7.22 5.71
N HIS A 106 12.59 -6.59 6.54
CA HIS A 106 12.06 -7.18 7.77
C HIS A 106 10.93 -8.20 7.57
N GLY A 107 10.50 -8.40 6.34
CA GLY A 107 9.44 -9.35 5.99
C GLY A 107 9.94 -10.78 5.76
N PRO A 108 9.03 -11.71 5.47
CA PRO A 108 9.31 -13.16 5.44
C PRO A 108 10.30 -13.59 4.36
N THR A 109 10.45 -12.83 3.27
CA THR A 109 11.42 -13.15 2.20
C THR A 109 12.64 -12.25 2.20
N CYS A 110 12.75 -11.35 3.17
CA CYS A 110 13.80 -10.34 3.30
C CYS A 110 13.93 -9.44 2.04
N ALA A 111 12.85 -9.26 1.30
CA ALA A 111 12.80 -8.46 0.10
C ALA A 111 11.76 -7.33 0.23
N PHE A 112 12.01 -6.21 -0.44
CA PHE A 112 11.08 -5.06 -0.45
C PHE A 112 9.66 -5.41 -0.95
N LYS A 113 9.53 -6.48 -1.74
CA LYS A 113 8.25 -6.98 -2.24
C LYS A 113 7.31 -7.49 -1.15
N ASP A 114 7.85 -7.81 0.04
CA ASP A 114 7.03 -8.18 1.20
C ASP A 114 6.16 -7.02 1.70
N MET A 115 6.46 -5.79 1.24
CA MET A 115 5.73 -4.57 1.61
C MET A 115 4.54 -4.29 0.68
N ALA A 116 4.37 -5.03 -0.43
CA ALA A 116 3.31 -4.84 -1.43
C ALA A 116 2.09 -5.73 -1.19
#